data_fe6b587d7eddc75e8e1f6661754b3a25
#
_entry.id   fe6b587d7eddc75e8e1f6661754b3a25
#
_cell.length_a   1.000
_cell.length_b   1.000
_cell.length_c   1.000
_cell.angle_alpha   90.00
_cell.angle_beta   90.00
_cell.angle_gamma   90.00
#
_symmetry.space_group_name_H-M   'P 1'
#
loop_
_entity.id
_entity.type
_entity.pdbx_description
1 polymer ?
#
loop_
_entity_poly.entity_id
_entity_poly.type
_entity_poly.pdbx_seq_one_letter_code
_entity_poly.pdbx_strand_id
1 'polypeptide(L)'
;MRVVDTSAWIEWLIDTPVGKLVGRQLPEDSQWVVPTIIQLELAKWLTREIGEEKADQIIAFTEKCVVVPLNTRIALLAAELSRTHQLATADAIVYATAREQGADLLTCDSHFKALPQVVLISKK
;
A
#
# COMPACT_ATOMS: atom_id res chain seq x y z
N MET A 1 10.42 1.69 -8.67
CA MET A 1 9.78 0.92 -7.58
C MET A 1 8.42 1.52 -7.25
N ARG A 2 7.54 0.70 -6.72
CA ARG A 2 6.16 1.11 -6.45
C ARG A 2 5.64 0.47 -5.18
N VAL A 3 4.99 1.27 -4.33
CA VAL A 3 4.18 0.78 -3.21
C VAL A 3 2.75 0.65 -3.70
N VAL A 4 2.10 -0.47 -3.40
CA VAL A 4 0.68 -0.66 -3.67
C VAL A 4 -0.07 -0.51 -2.34
N ASP A 5 -0.91 0.51 -2.24
CA ASP A 5 -1.67 0.79 -1.02
C ASP A 5 -2.71 -0.32 -0.77
N THR A 6 -3.06 -0.52 0.49
CA THR A 6 -4.04 -1.54 0.89
C THR A 6 -5.34 -1.42 0.09
N SER A 7 -5.82 -0.20 -0.16
CA SER A 7 -7.04 0.02 -0.95
C SER A 7 -6.93 -0.59 -2.34
N ALA A 8 -5.79 -0.45 -2.99
CA ALA A 8 -5.56 -1.00 -4.32
C ALA A 8 -5.39 -2.53 -4.26
N TRP A 9 -4.68 -3.05 -3.27
CA TRP A 9 -4.58 -4.49 -3.04
C TRP A 9 -5.95 -5.14 -2.96
N ILE A 10 -6.85 -4.54 -2.15
CA ILE A 10 -8.18 -5.10 -1.91
C ILE A 10 -8.98 -5.14 -3.22
N GLU A 11 -9.04 -4.02 -3.96
CA GLU A 11 -9.76 -3.98 -5.23
C GLU A 11 -9.26 -5.04 -6.21
N TRP A 12 -7.94 -5.22 -6.28
CA TRP A 12 -7.35 -6.23 -7.14
C TRP A 12 -7.70 -7.66 -6.69
N LEU A 13 -7.60 -7.92 -5.38
CA LEU A 13 -7.84 -9.27 -4.83
C LEU A 13 -9.30 -9.70 -4.96
N ILE A 14 -10.26 -8.77 -4.85
CA ILE A 14 -11.68 -9.09 -5.03
C ILE A 14 -12.16 -8.90 -6.48
N ASP A 15 -11.24 -8.56 -7.38
CA ASP A 15 -11.45 -8.51 -8.82
C ASP A 15 -12.59 -7.59 -9.26
N THR A 16 -12.63 -6.38 -8.70
CA THR A 16 -13.58 -5.35 -9.14
C THR A 16 -13.15 -4.76 -10.50
N PRO A 17 -14.01 -3.99 -11.19
CA PRO A 17 -13.58 -3.27 -12.39
C PRO A 17 -12.36 -2.37 -12.13
N VAL A 18 -12.33 -1.69 -10.99
CA VAL A 18 -11.16 -0.89 -10.56
C VAL A 18 -9.96 -1.79 -10.31
N GLY A 19 -10.18 -2.96 -9.71
CA GLY A 19 -9.13 -3.95 -9.47
C GLY A 19 -8.44 -4.43 -10.74
N LYS A 20 -9.17 -4.50 -11.86
CA LYS A 20 -8.58 -4.84 -13.15
C LYS A 20 -7.63 -3.75 -13.63
N LEU A 21 -7.98 -2.49 -13.39
CA LEU A 21 -7.09 -1.37 -13.71
C LEU A 21 -5.85 -1.39 -12.82
N VAL A 22 -6.03 -1.69 -11.52
CA VAL A 22 -4.90 -1.85 -10.60
C VAL A 22 -3.98 -2.94 -11.10
N GLY A 23 -4.52 -4.09 -11.52
CA GLY A 23 -3.75 -5.22 -12.01
C GLY A 23 -2.80 -4.86 -13.14
N ARG A 24 -3.18 -3.93 -14.01
CA ARG A 24 -2.34 -3.45 -15.11
C ARG A 24 -1.19 -2.56 -14.67
N GLN A 25 -1.23 -2.08 -13.43
CA GLN A 25 -0.26 -1.14 -12.88
C GLN A 25 0.67 -1.80 -11.85
N LEU A 26 0.47 -3.08 -11.56
CA LEU A 26 1.26 -3.77 -10.55
C LEU A 26 2.71 -3.94 -11.02
N PRO A 27 3.68 -3.69 -10.12
CA PRO A 27 5.09 -3.90 -10.45
C PRO A 27 5.48 -5.37 -10.35
N GLU A 28 6.65 -5.70 -10.86
CA GLU A 28 7.27 -7.00 -10.60
C GLU A 28 7.72 -7.09 -9.14
N ASP A 29 7.91 -8.29 -8.64
CA ASP A 29 8.28 -8.54 -7.23
C ASP A 29 9.50 -7.72 -6.80
N SER A 30 10.52 -7.64 -7.65
CA SER A 30 11.75 -6.90 -7.34
C SER A 30 11.56 -5.39 -7.28
N GLN A 31 10.45 -4.89 -7.79
CA GLN A 31 10.11 -3.47 -7.82
C GLN A 31 8.87 -3.15 -6.96
N TRP A 32 8.35 -4.12 -6.26
CA TRP A 32 7.13 -4.02 -5.45
C TRP A 32 7.52 -3.84 -3.99
N VAL A 33 7.37 -2.63 -3.50
CA VAL A 33 7.70 -2.29 -2.11
C VAL A 33 6.46 -2.54 -1.24
N VAL A 34 6.63 -3.31 -0.18
CA VAL A 34 5.56 -3.65 0.75
C VAL A 34 5.93 -3.16 2.14
N PRO A 35 5.39 -2.02 2.58
CA PRO A 35 5.52 -1.59 3.97
C PRO A 35 4.88 -2.62 4.90
N THR A 36 5.49 -2.89 6.04
CA THR A 36 4.94 -3.89 6.98
C THR A 36 3.54 -3.53 7.48
N ILE A 37 3.20 -2.23 7.55
CA ILE A 37 1.84 -1.83 7.92
C ILE A 37 0.80 -2.33 6.90
N ILE A 38 1.18 -2.43 5.63
CA ILE A 38 0.28 -2.99 4.62
C ILE A 38 0.08 -4.48 4.84
N GLN A 39 1.12 -5.22 5.24
CA GLN A 39 0.96 -6.62 5.62
C GLN A 39 -0.03 -6.76 6.78
N LEU A 40 0.07 -5.87 7.77
CA LEU A 40 -0.86 -5.85 8.90
C LEU A 40 -2.30 -5.62 8.45
N GLU A 41 -2.51 -4.59 7.63
CA GLU A 41 -3.84 -4.23 7.14
C GLU A 41 -4.44 -5.33 6.27
N LEU A 42 -3.63 -5.92 5.38
CA LEU A 42 -4.08 -7.04 4.54
C LEU A 42 -4.42 -8.27 5.36
N ALA A 43 -3.58 -8.61 6.34
CA ALA A 43 -3.82 -9.76 7.21
C ALA A 43 -5.14 -9.59 7.97
N LYS A 44 -5.38 -8.40 8.53
CA LYS A 44 -6.63 -8.11 9.24
C LYS A 44 -7.84 -8.23 8.32
N TRP A 45 -7.79 -7.56 7.19
CA TRP A 45 -8.93 -7.50 6.27
C TRP A 45 -9.23 -8.87 5.67
N LEU A 46 -8.20 -9.55 5.16
CA LEU A 46 -8.37 -10.85 4.50
C LEU A 46 -8.88 -11.92 5.47
N THR A 47 -8.32 -11.96 6.68
CA THR A 47 -8.76 -12.93 7.70
C THR A 47 -10.23 -12.74 8.03
N ARG A 48 -10.64 -11.47 8.20
CA ARG A 48 -12.03 -11.14 8.55
C ARG A 48 -13.00 -11.41 7.40
N GLU A 49 -12.64 -11.01 6.16
CA GLU A 49 -13.59 -10.98 5.04
C GLU A 49 -13.55 -12.26 4.18
N ILE A 50 -12.44 -12.95 4.11
CA ILE A 50 -12.26 -14.08 3.21
C ILE A 50 -11.87 -15.34 3.96
N GLY A 51 -10.90 -15.25 4.87
CA GLY A 51 -10.46 -16.38 5.67
C GLY A 51 -8.96 -16.42 5.86
N GLU A 52 -8.56 -17.16 6.88
CA GLU A 52 -7.15 -17.24 7.31
C GLU A 52 -6.25 -17.85 6.24
N GLU A 53 -6.74 -18.86 5.53
CA GLU A 53 -5.94 -19.54 4.50
C GLU A 53 -5.55 -18.58 3.38
N LYS A 54 -6.50 -17.80 2.89
CA LYS A 54 -6.23 -16.81 1.84
C LYS A 54 -5.30 -15.71 2.36
N ALA A 55 -5.51 -15.28 3.60
CA ALA A 55 -4.65 -14.29 4.22
C ALA A 55 -3.19 -14.78 4.27
N ASP A 56 -2.98 -16.02 4.69
CA ASP A 56 -1.63 -16.60 4.77
C ASP A 56 -0.98 -16.68 3.39
N GLN A 57 -1.74 -17.04 2.35
CA GLN A 57 -1.23 -17.11 0.99
C GLN A 57 -0.77 -15.74 0.48
N ILE A 58 -1.56 -14.71 0.74
CA ILE A 58 -1.23 -13.35 0.29
C ILE A 58 -0.03 -12.78 1.05
N ILE A 59 0.03 -13.00 2.36
CA ILE A 59 1.20 -12.58 3.14
C ILE A 59 2.47 -13.28 2.64
N ALA A 60 2.40 -14.59 2.36
CA ALA A 60 3.53 -15.32 1.79
C ALA A 60 3.98 -14.71 0.46
N PHE A 61 3.04 -14.27 -0.39
CA PHE A 61 3.36 -13.58 -1.63
C PHE A 61 4.11 -12.27 -1.34
N THR A 62 3.63 -11.47 -0.37
CA THR A 62 4.29 -10.20 -0.06
C THR A 62 5.74 -10.39 0.39
N GLU A 63 6.07 -11.53 0.98
CA GLU A 63 7.44 -11.80 1.43
C GLU A 63 8.41 -12.03 0.28
N LYS A 64 7.92 -12.26 -0.93
CA LYS A 64 8.75 -12.32 -2.14
C LYS A 64 9.05 -10.93 -2.71
N CYS A 65 8.35 -9.92 -2.23
CA CYS A 65 8.52 -8.53 -2.64
C CYS A 65 9.60 -7.85 -1.77
N VAL A 66 9.74 -6.54 -1.93
CA VAL A 66 10.67 -5.75 -1.12
C VAL A 66 9.94 -5.28 0.12
N VAL A 67 10.01 -6.06 1.20
CA VAL A 67 9.34 -5.74 2.47
C VAL A 67 10.16 -4.72 3.23
N VAL A 68 9.53 -3.62 3.65
CA VAL A 68 10.20 -2.52 4.36
C VAL A 68 9.52 -2.30 5.71
N PRO A 69 10.22 -2.56 6.82
CA PRO A 69 9.65 -2.37 8.14
C PRO A 69 9.59 -0.89 8.52
N LEU A 70 8.65 -0.55 9.38
CA LEU A 70 8.58 0.77 10.00
C LEU A 70 9.77 0.94 10.94
N ASN A 71 10.67 1.85 10.59
CA ASN A 71 11.83 2.18 11.42
C ASN A 71 11.74 3.63 11.89
N THR A 72 12.72 4.09 12.67
CA THR A 72 12.71 5.45 13.22
C THR A 72 12.68 6.51 12.14
N ARG A 73 13.48 6.33 11.07
CA ARG A 73 13.54 7.31 9.98
C ARG A 73 12.18 7.47 9.32
N ILE A 74 11.53 6.36 9.00
CA ILE A 74 10.20 6.38 8.37
C ILE A 74 9.17 6.93 9.34
N ALA A 75 9.24 6.58 10.62
CA ALA A 75 8.32 7.09 11.63
C ALA A 75 8.36 8.61 11.73
N LEU A 76 9.56 9.19 11.77
CA LEU A 76 9.71 10.64 11.87
C LEU A 76 9.28 11.35 10.59
N LEU A 77 9.60 10.78 9.43
CA LEU A 77 9.13 11.31 8.15
C LEU A 77 7.60 11.25 8.06
N ALA A 78 7.01 10.15 8.52
CA ALA A 78 5.55 10.00 8.54
C ALA A 78 4.89 11.06 9.42
N ALA A 79 5.48 11.37 10.58
CA ALA A 79 4.98 12.42 11.47
C ALA A 79 4.94 13.78 10.75
N GLU A 80 6.01 14.09 10.01
CA GLU A 80 6.11 15.33 9.25
C GLU A 80 5.08 15.36 8.11
N LEU A 81 4.95 14.27 7.34
CA LEU A 81 4.03 14.19 6.21
C LEU A 81 2.57 14.19 6.67
N SER A 82 2.28 13.58 7.82
CA SER A 82 0.95 13.61 8.42
C SER A 82 0.53 15.04 8.71
N ARG A 83 1.42 15.84 9.28
CA ARG A 83 1.14 17.25 9.58
C ARG A 83 1.01 18.07 8.30
N THR A 84 1.93 17.90 7.38
CA THR A 84 1.99 18.71 6.15
C THR A 84 0.79 18.46 5.23
N HIS A 85 0.35 17.22 5.12
CA HIS A 85 -0.69 16.83 4.18
C HIS A 85 -2.00 16.38 4.85
N GLN A 86 -2.11 16.52 6.16
CA GLN A 86 -3.29 16.09 6.93
C GLN A 86 -3.63 14.62 6.67
N LEU A 87 -2.62 13.77 6.65
CA LEU A 87 -2.82 12.34 6.48
C LEU A 87 -3.03 11.64 7.83
N ALA A 88 -3.93 10.67 7.86
CA ALA A 88 -4.06 9.77 9.01
C ALA A 88 -2.75 9.01 9.20
N THR A 89 -2.51 8.53 10.42
CA THR A 89 -1.24 7.89 10.78
C THR A 89 -0.84 6.75 9.83
N ALA A 90 -1.75 5.83 9.54
CA ALA A 90 -1.45 4.70 8.67
C ALA A 90 -1.10 5.16 7.25
N ASP A 91 -1.87 6.11 6.70
CA ASP A 91 -1.61 6.66 5.37
C ASP A 91 -0.25 7.36 5.32
N ALA A 92 0.08 8.11 6.38
CA ALA A 92 1.37 8.79 6.45
C ALA A 92 2.54 7.82 6.46
N ILE A 93 2.39 6.68 7.16
CA ILE A 93 3.43 5.64 7.19
C ILE A 93 3.63 5.04 5.80
N VAL A 94 2.55 4.74 5.09
CA VAL A 94 2.61 4.20 3.73
C VAL A 94 3.31 5.18 2.79
N TYR A 95 2.90 6.44 2.84
CA TYR A 95 3.47 7.47 1.98
C TYR A 95 4.94 7.74 2.31
N ALA A 96 5.28 7.79 3.61
CA ALA A 96 6.67 7.97 4.05
C ALA A 96 7.56 6.81 3.59
N THR A 97 7.05 5.58 3.64
CA THR A 97 7.81 4.42 3.18
C THR A 97 8.09 4.52 1.68
N ALA A 98 7.10 4.91 0.90
CA ALA A 98 7.28 5.12 -0.54
C ALA A 98 8.36 6.18 -0.80
N ARG A 99 8.28 7.32 -0.12
CA ARG A 99 9.25 8.42 -0.26
C ARG A 99 10.66 7.96 0.11
N GLU A 100 10.81 7.25 1.23
CA GLU A 100 12.10 6.76 1.70
C GLU A 100 12.73 5.80 0.70
N GLN A 101 11.93 5.00 0.00
CA GLN A 101 12.40 4.02 -0.96
C GLN A 101 12.56 4.58 -2.38
N GLY A 102 12.27 5.86 -2.58
CA GLY A 102 12.29 6.43 -3.93
C GLY A 102 11.24 5.82 -4.84
N ALA A 103 10.12 5.35 -4.26
CA ALA A 103 9.04 4.68 -4.97
C ALA A 103 7.84 5.61 -5.14
N ASP A 104 7.01 5.34 -6.16
CA ASP A 104 5.69 5.97 -6.23
C ASP A 104 4.67 5.12 -5.46
N LEU A 105 3.46 5.66 -5.30
CA LEU A 105 2.37 5.01 -4.56
C LEU A 105 1.18 4.81 -5.49
N LEU A 106 0.79 3.55 -5.68
CA LEU A 106 -0.43 3.18 -6.40
C LEU A 106 -1.54 2.99 -5.39
N THR A 107 -2.61 3.76 -5.50
CA THR A 107 -3.70 3.78 -4.52
C THR A 107 -5.06 4.00 -5.16
N CYS A 108 -6.11 3.57 -4.48
CA CYS A 108 -7.50 3.90 -4.81
C CYS A 108 -8.11 4.85 -3.79
N ASP A 109 -7.32 5.33 -2.82
CA ASP A 109 -7.77 6.17 -1.73
C ASP A 109 -7.60 7.64 -2.07
N SER A 110 -8.71 8.38 -2.11
CA SER A 110 -8.70 9.80 -2.44
C SER A 110 -7.95 10.68 -1.44
N HIS A 111 -7.64 10.16 -0.24
CA HIS A 111 -6.84 10.91 0.74
C HIS A 111 -5.46 11.26 0.20
N PHE A 112 -4.95 10.50 -0.78
CA PHE A 112 -3.66 10.77 -1.41
C PHE A 112 -3.75 11.63 -2.66
N LYS A 113 -4.95 12.11 -3.00
CA LYS A 113 -5.18 12.89 -4.21
C LYS A 113 -4.27 14.11 -4.24
N ALA A 114 -3.66 14.35 -5.39
CA ALA A 114 -2.79 15.49 -5.68
C ALA A 114 -1.46 15.50 -4.90
N LEU A 115 -1.13 14.44 -4.17
CA LEU A 115 0.20 14.36 -3.55
C LEU A 115 1.25 13.92 -4.59
N PRO A 116 2.50 14.38 -4.45
CA PRO A 116 3.57 14.00 -5.38
C PRO A 116 3.78 12.50 -5.45
N GLN A 117 4.05 12.00 -6.65
CA GLN A 117 4.40 10.60 -6.90
C GLN A 117 3.30 9.61 -6.49
N VAL A 118 2.06 10.03 -6.64
CA VAL A 118 0.89 9.17 -6.40
C VAL A 118 0.20 8.87 -7.72
N VAL A 119 -0.07 7.58 -7.95
CA VAL A 119 -0.91 7.11 -9.04
C VAL A 119 -2.24 6.71 -8.42
N LEU A 120 -3.24 7.55 -8.59
CA LEU A 120 -4.57 7.34 -8.04
C LEU A 120 -5.48 6.73 -9.09
N ILE A 121 -6.06 5.56 -8.78
CA ILE A 121 -7.13 4.96 -9.59
C ILE A 121 -8.42 5.17 -8.82
N SER A 122 -9.25 6.08 -9.31
CA SER A 122 -10.50 6.41 -8.65
C SER A 122 -11.47 5.23 -8.70
N LYS A 123 -12.19 5.02 -7.59
CA LYS A 123 -13.22 3.97 -7.51
C LYS A 123 -14.54 4.38 -8.17
N LYS A 124 -14.57 5.51 -8.79
CA LYS A 124 -15.75 5.96 -9.54
C LYS A 124 -15.56 5.85 -11.02
#